data_3306825862dfde941aba50fbbae0876d
#
_entry.id   3306825862dfde941aba50fbbae0876d
#
_cell.length_a   1.000
_cell.length_b   1.000
_cell.length_c   1.000
_cell.angle_alpha   90.00
_cell.angle_beta   90.00
_cell.angle_gamma   90.00
#
_symmetry.space_group_name_H-M   'P 1'
#
loop_
_entity.id
_entity.type
_entity.pdbx_description
1 polymer ?
#
loop_
_entity_poly.entity_id
_entity_poly.type
_entity_poly.pdbx_seq_one_letter_code
_entity_poly.pdbx_strand_id
1 'polypeptide(L)'
;MLMKRIAAIVLTLYASTAGVAAQPKPLAEAPIDPYADPPPAKAAPKARPKAAPKAAPKAGKPRAAAPLDPYGPYGDPAPATTGKPAAPPARPAAPPAREATVSKIPPRVGLTDITAVQGLLAVQRLDGWLLFDRDGENPIARRVVAPEGHPTRAWFYLIPAKGEPIALVHEAEKRSFDHLPGQKLTYPGYREVEKQLRVMLKGMRMIAAEYSPKAAVPAVSRIDAGTLELIRATGVQVKSSETLVQYTKAIWGDAGRTAHYIAAHHLVELRKEALAFVAKQLRTGAPVTEYDVQQRLVRGMTMRGLAGAPPVVAAGVNTADPYYVPNAAKTATIQRGDLIVISLAAKLDKPEGIWAAQTWCAVADAAVREDLRRAFEAAHLARDQALALIADRTRKGRPVTGAEVDQTTRGHLKKAGFGNRVMHRTGHSLDNDLQGGGADLDDYEVRDTRILTPGTGFTVGPGIYFAGQYGVRTEVSVYLAPTGPEITTPAQDDIEPLLAR
;
A
#
# COMPACT_ATOMS: atom_id res chain seq x y z
N MET A 1 -22.51 15.45 -5.16
CA MET A 1 -22.75 16.31 -3.96
C MET A 1 -21.57 16.25 -2.98
N LEU A 2 -21.03 15.08 -2.70
CA LEU A 2 -19.86 14.87 -1.81
C LEU A 2 -18.59 15.57 -2.32
N MET A 3 -18.25 15.44 -3.59
CA MET A 3 -17.07 16.09 -4.21
C MET A 3 -17.14 17.63 -4.23
N LYS A 4 -18.34 18.23 -4.38
CA LYS A 4 -18.48 19.69 -4.23
C LYS A 4 -18.23 20.16 -2.80
N ARG A 5 -18.54 19.34 -1.79
CA ARG A 5 -18.21 19.63 -0.38
C ARG A 5 -16.72 19.43 -0.10
N ILE A 6 -16.08 18.46 -0.75
CA ILE A 6 -14.64 18.22 -0.62
C ILE A 6 -13.83 19.37 -1.22
N ALA A 7 -14.21 19.90 -2.39
CA ALA A 7 -13.57 21.10 -2.96
C ALA A 7 -13.68 22.32 -2.03
N ALA A 8 -14.81 22.48 -1.33
CA ALA A 8 -15.01 23.54 -0.34
C ALA A 8 -14.11 23.34 0.91
N ILE A 9 -13.91 22.12 1.36
CA ILE A 9 -13.04 21.80 2.51
C ILE A 9 -11.57 22.05 2.14
N VAL A 10 -11.14 21.70 0.92
CA VAL A 10 -9.77 22.01 0.45
C VAL A 10 -9.55 23.53 0.35
N LEU A 11 -10.53 24.27 -0.14
CA LEU A 11 -10.44 25.74 -0.18
C LEU A 11 -10.35 26.34 1.25
N THR A 12 -11.10 25.81 2.20
CA THR A 12 -11.10 26.30 3.58
C THR A 12 -9.77 25.99 4.30
N LEU A 13 -9.17 24.83 4.06
CA LEU A 13 -7.87 24.46 4.63
C LEU A 13 -6.70 25.29 4.05
N TYR A 14 -6.75 25.66 2.77
CA TYR A 14 -5.75 26.53 2.16
C TYR A 14 -5.97 28.03 2.46
N ALA A 15 -7.22 28.46 2.68
CA ALA A 15 -7.53 29.85 3.02
C ALA A 15 -7.16 30.19 4.47
N SER A 16 -7.20 29.24 5.41
CA SER A 16 -6.82 29.46 6.81
C SER A 16 -5.31 29.61 7.04
N THR A 17 -4.46 29.26 6.07
CA THR A 17 -3.01 29.49 6.14
C THR A 17 -2.58 30.85 5.57
N ALA A 18 -3.51 31.63 5.00
CA ALA A 18 -3.21 32.93 4.39
C ALA A 18 -3.57 34.16 5.27
N GLY A 19 -4.04 33.98 6.47
CA GLY A 19 -4.60 35.05 7.30
C GLY A 19 -4.01 35.17 8.70
N VAL A 20 -2.74 35.56 8.83
CA VAL A 20 -2.23 36.40 9.94
C VAL A 20 -1.09 37.23 9.40
N ALA A 21 -1.33 38.50 9.16
CA ALA A 21 -0.34 39.49 8.83
C ALA A 21 -0.22 40.56 9.93
N ALA A 22 1.01 41.00 10.11
CA ALA A 22 1.52 42.24 10.67
C ALA A 22 2.41 42.04 11.90
N GLN A 23 3.61 42.25 11.78
CA GLN A 23 4.81 43.02 11.39
C GLN A 23 5.90 42.89 12.47
N PRO A 24 7.18 43.21 12.34
CA PRO A 24 7.93 43.78 11.25
C PRO A 24 9.21 43.00 10.81
N LYS A 25 9.79 43.43 9.69
CA LYS A 25 11.01 42.93 9.04
C LYS A 25 12.24 42.74 9.93
N PRO A 26 13.04 41.69 9.65
CA PRO A 26 14.29 41.92 8.94
C PRO A 26 14.50 40.97 7.76
N LEU A 27 15.26 41.47 6.80
CA LEU A 27 16.01 40.86 5.69
C LEU A 27 15.58 39.46 5.19
N ALA A 28 15.13 39.46 3.96
CA ALA A 28 14.69 38.30 3.20
C ALA A 28 15.83 37.31 2.97
N GLU A 29 15.75 36.14 3.60
CA GLU A 29 16.31 34.93 3.03
C GLU A 29 15.26 34.39 2.03
N ALA A 30 15.73 34.13 0.80
CA ALA A 30 14.90 33.52 -0.24
C ALA A 30 14.41 32.14 0.23
N PRO A 31 13.19 31.72 -0.15
CA PRO A 31 12.71 30.39 0.20
C PRO A 31 13.67 29.33 -0.35
N ILE A 32 14.17 28.48 0.53
CA ILE A 32 15.00 27.33 0.16
C ILE A 32 14.11 26.39 -0.65
N ASP A 33 14.44 26.21 -1.93
CA ASP A 33 13.84 25.17 -2.78
C ASP A 33 14.29 23.79 -2.24
N PRO A 34 13.40 22.97 -1.70
CA PRO A 34 13.78 21.66 -1.19
C PRO A 34 14.27 20.69 -2.28
N TYR A 35 14.25 21.10 -3.54
CA TYR A 35 14.69 20.33 -4.71
C TYR A 35 15.88 20.94 -5.45
N ALA A 36 16.54 22.00 -4.90
CA ALA A 36 17.75 22.56 -5.47
C ALA A 36 18.92 21.59 -5.21
N ASP A 37 19.72 21.35 -6.24
CA ASP A 37 20.98 20.59 -6.11
C ASP A 37 21.92 21.29 -5.11
N PRO A 38 22.58 20.56 -4.22
CA PRO A 38 23.55 21.15 -3.31
C PRO A 38 24.71 21.74 -4.09
N PRO A 39 25.24 22.92 -3.67
CA PRO A 39 26.38 23.53 -4.32
C PRO A 39 27.60 22.59 -4.23
N PRO A 40 28.50 22.58 -5.23
CA PRO A 40 29.68 21.69 -5.23
C PRO A 40 30.55 21.95 -4.02
N ALA A 41 30.93 20.88 -3.33
CA ALA A 41 31.76 20.92 -2.14
C ALA A 41 33.10 21.61 -2.42
N LYS A 42 33.45 22.61 -1.62
CA LYS A 42 34.78 23.25 -1.64
C LYS A 42 35.83 22.22 -1.33
N ALA A 43 36.84 22.11 -2.20
CA ALA A 43 37.97 21.21 -2.06
C ALA A 43 38.70 21.41 -0.73
N ALA A 44 38.85 20.33 0.04
CA ALA A 44 39.64 20.31 1.27
C ALA A 44 41.16 20.42 0.96
N PRO A 45 41.95 21.06 1.82
CA PRO A 45 43.39 21.22 1.59
C PRO A 45 44.14 19.88 1.67
N LYS A 46 45.03 19.66 0.73
CA LYS A 46 45.90 18.48 0.62
C LYS A 46 46.75 18.28 1.87
N ALA A 47 46.57 17.16 2.57
CA ALA A 47 47.47 16.72 3.63
C ALA A 47 48.74 16.13 3.07
N ARG A 48 49.93 16.48 3.69
CA ARG A 48 51.27 15.98 3.38
C ARG A 48 51.39 14.46 3.61
N PRO A 49 52.19 13.75 2.80
CA PRO A 49 52.36 12.31 2.95
C PRO A 49 53.23 11.97 4.17
N LYS A 50 52.76 11.04 4.99
CA LYS A 50 53.56 10.34 6.03
C LYS A 50 54.21 9.09 5.45
N ALA A 51 55.45 8.87 5.84
CA ALA A 51 56.34 7.83 5.38
C ALA A 51 55.81 6.40 5.60
N ALA A 52 56.17 5.51 4.67
CA ALA A 52 55.83 4.09 4.64
C ALA A 52 56.54 3.27 5.73
N PRO A 53 55.88 2.25 6.33
CA PRO A 53 56.57 1.21 7.09
C PRO A 53 56.97 0.04 6.19
N LYS A 54 58.08 -0.61 6.59
CA LYS A 54 58.80 -1.69 5.90
C LYS A 54 57.98 -2.97 5.73
N ALA A 55 58.28 -3.66 4.64
CA ALA A 55 57.69 -4.91 4.17
C ALA A 55 57.84 -6.08 5.17
N ALA A 56 56.79 -6.91 5.26
CA ALA A 56 56.79 -8.25 5.83
C ALA A 56 56.48 -9.31 4.73
N PRO A 57 56.85 -10.59 4.89
CA PRO A 57 57.22 -11.50 3.81
C PRO A 57 56.01 -12.12 3.08
N LYS A 58 56.29 -12.54 1.82
CA LYS A 58 55.37 -13.13 0.85
C LYS A 58 54.74 -14.42 1.35
N ALA A 59 53.40 -14.43 1.47
CA ALA A 59 52.60 -15.65 1.51
C ALA A 59 52.01 -15.93 0.11
N GLY A 60 51.92 -17.23 -0.23
CA GLY A 60 51.67 -17.73 -1.55
C GLY A 60 50.29 -17.35 -2.13
N LYS A 61 50.25 -17.31 -3.45
CA LYS A 61 49.04 -17.00 -4.26
C LYS A 61 47.91 -18.01 -4.00
N PRO A 62 46.69 -17.58 -3.69
CA PRO A 62 45.53 -18.43 -3.83
C PRO A 62 45.14 -18.55 -5.32
N ARG A 63 44.85 -19.77 -5.73
CA ARG A 63 44.37 -20.13 -7.06
C ARG A 63 42.99 -19.48 -7.27
N ALA A 64 42.78 -18.78 -8.38
CA ALA A 64 41.55 -18.16 -8.75
C ALA A 64 40.40 -19.23 -8.87
N ALA A 65 39.33 -19.01 -8.14
CA ALA A 65 38.08 -19.72 -8.35
C ALA A 65 37.39 -19.15 -9.60
N ALA A 66 36.96 -20.04 -10.51
CA ALA A 66 36.21 -19.68 -11.69
C ALA A 66 34.82 -19.13 -11.30
N PRO A 67 34.25 -18.20 -12.08
CA PRO A 67 32.89 -17.71 -11.84
C PRO A 67 31.87 -18.84 -11.99
N LEU A 68 30.92 -18.91 -11.05
CA LEU A 68 29.76 -19.81 -11.15
C LEU A 68 28.83 -19.27 -12.22
N ASP A 69 28.61 -20.07 -13.27
CA ASP A 69 27.58 -19.84 -14.29
C ASP A 69 26.21 -20.21 -13.72
N PRO A 70 25.25 -19.29 -13.64
CA PRO A 70 23.90 -19.57 -13.11
C PRO A 70 23.01 -20.38 -14.07
N TYR A 71 23.49 -20.75 -15.28
CA TYR A 71 22.75 -21.52 -16.27
C TYR A 71 23.53 -22.75 -16.76
N GLY A 72 23.84 -23.68 -15.84
CA GLY A 72 24.43 -24.96 -16.22
C GLY A 72 23.48 -25.81 -17.09
N PRO A 73 24.01 -26.56 -18.10
CA PRO A 73 23.20 -27.30 -19.03
C PRO A 73 22.53 -28.51 -18.35
N TYR A 74 21.22 -28.65 -18.60
CA TYR A 74 20.50 -29.89 -18.27
C TYR A 74 21.10 -31.04 -19.07
N GLY A 75 21.73 -31.98 -18.37
CA GLY A 75 22.17 -33.25 -18.95
C GLY A 75 20.98 -34.14 -19.24
N ASP A 76 20.92 -34.69 -20.45
CA ASP A 76 19.93 -35.67 -20.86
C ASP A 76 20.02 -36.95 -20.02
N PRO A 77 18.88 -37.53 -19.55
CA PRO A 77 18.89 -38.83 -18.87
C PRO A 77 19.17 -39.97 -19.86
N ALA A 78 19.99 -40.90 -19.42
CA ALA A 78 20.32 -42.12 -20.18
C ALA A 78 19.06 -42.93 -20.54
N PRO A 79 19.05 -43.68 -21.67
CA PRO A 79 17.88 -44.39 -22.15
C PRO A 79 17.53 -45.55 -21.22
N ALA A 80 16.28 -45.54 -20.74
CA ALA A 80 15.72 -46.63 -19.96
C ALA A 80 15.34 -47.83 -20.85
N THR A 81 15.67 -49.00 -20.38
CA THR A 81 15.37 -50.31 -21.00
C THR A 81 13.87 -50.56 -21.12
N THR A 82 13.47 -51.11 -22.26
CA THR A 82 12.08 -51.39 -22.67
C THR A 82 11.42 -52.45 -21.78
N GLY A 83 10.56 -52.02 -20.86
CA GLY A 83 9.52 -52.85 -20.26
C GLY A 83 8.15 -52.35 -20.70
N LYS A 84 7.32 -53.28 -21.22
CA LYS A 84 5.97 -52.99 -21.72
C LYS A 84 5.10 -52.35 -20.64
N PRO A 85 4.52 -51.15 -20.83
CA PRO A 85 3.72 -50.52 -19.80
C PRO A 85 2.38 -51.22 -19.62
N ALA A 86 1.99 -51.45 -18.36
CA ALA A 86 0.63 -51.82 -18.01
C ALA A 86 -0.31 -50.62 -18.27
N ALA A 87 -1.51 -50.90 -18.77
CA ALA A 87 -2.50 -49.87 -19.03
C ALA A 87 -2.86 -49.05 -17.76
N PRO A 88 -2.90 -47.71 -17.83
CA PRO A 88 -3.28 -46.91 -16.69
C PRO A 88 -4.75 -47.12 -16.34
N PRO A 89 -5.11 -47.09 -15.03
CA PRO A 89 -6.50 -47.14 -14.60
C PRO A 89 -7.31 -45.97 -15.20
N ALA A 90 -8.55 -46.29 -15.61
CA ALA A 90 -9.46 -45.33 -16.22
C ALA A 90 -9.60 -44.07 -15.34
N ARG A 91 -9.33 -42.93 -15.93
CA ARG A 91 -9.51 -41.59 -15.29
C ARG A 91 -10.98 -41.44 -14.94
N PRO A 92 -11.35 -41.03 -13.70
CA PRO A 92 -12.72 -40.66 -13.41
C PRO A 92 -13.19 -39.58 -14.36
N ALA A 93 -14.40 -39.71 -14.88
CA ALA A 93 -15.01 -38.72 -15.78
C ALA A 93 -14.95 -37.33 -15.13
N ALA A 94 -14.41 -36.36 -15.86
CA ALA A 94 -14.41 -34.97 -15.43
C ALA A 94 -15.86 -34.53 -15.15
N PRO A 95 -16.12 -33.81 -14.05
CA PRO A 95 -17.44 -33.24 -13.85
C PRO A 95 -17.79 -32.36 -15.06
N PRO A 96 -19.07 -32.28 -15.45
CA PRO A 96 -19.48 -31.46 -16.58
C PRO A 96 -18.96 -30.04 -16.37
N ALA A 97 -18.34 -29.47 -17.40
CA ALA A 97 -17.89 -28.11 -17.40
C ALA A 97 -19.10 -27.23 -16.99
N ARG A 98 -19.03 -26.65 -15.78
CA ARG A 98 -19.92 -25.56 -15.44
C ARG A 98 -19.69 -24.51 -16.51
N GLU A 99 -20.75 -24.19 -17.26
CA GLU A 99 -20.76 -23.02 -18.10
C GLU A 99 -20.21 -21.89 -17.27
N ALA A 100 -19.08 -21.33 -17.70
CA ALA A 100 -18.55 -20.13 -17.12
C ALA A 100 -19.63 -19.08 -17.30
N THR A 101 -20.37 -18.82 -16.23
CA THR A 101 -21.22 -17.65 -16.15
C THR A 101 -20.32 -16.51 -16.50
N VAL A 102 -20.53 -15.91 -17.67
CA VAL A 102 -19.88 -14.68 -18.11
C VAL A 102 -20.05 -13.72 -16.93
N SER A 103 -18.99 -13.54 -16.17
CA SER A 103 -18.97 -12.63 -15.06
C SER A 103 -19.39 -11.29 -15.63
N LYS A 104 -20.57 -10.78 -15.21
CA LYS A 104 -21.00 -9.45 -15.62
C LYS A 104 -19.85 -8.53 -15.31
N ILE A 105 -19.29 -7.91 -16.36
CA ILE A 105 -18.21 -6.92 -16.23
C ILE A 105 -18.62 -5.98 -15.10
N PRO A 106 -17.84 -5.87 -14.01
CA PRO A 106 -18.23 -5.01 -12.90
C PRO A 106 -18.47 -3.60 -13.41
N PRO A 107 -19.44 -2.86 -12.86
CA PRO A 107 -19.73 -1.50 -13.31
C PRO A 107 -18.44 -0.69 -13.32
N ARG A 108 -18.19 0.03 -14.42
CA ARG A 108 -16.96 0.82 -14.63
C ARG A 108 -16.79 1.81 -13.49
N VAL A 109 -15.66 1.72 -12.81
CA VAL A 109 -15.22 2.73 -11.85
C VAL A 109 -14.30 3.68 -12.62
N GLY A 110 -14.88 4.45 -13.53
CA GLY A 110 -14.16 5.45 -14.32
C GLY A 110 -14.22 6.83 -13.67
N LEU A 111 -13.60 7.80 -14.34
CA LEU A 111 -13.70 9.21 -13.95
C LEU A 111 -15.15 9.68 -14.07
N THR A 112 -15.78 9.96 -12.93
CA THR A 112 -17.20 10.33 -12.87
C THR A 112 -17.43 11.85 -12.82
N ASP A 113 -16.41 12.63 -12.43
CA ASP A 113 -16.53 14.10 -12.28
C ASP A 113 -15.23 14.83 -12.67
N ILE A 114 -15.13 15.15 -13.95
CA ILE A 114 -14.01 15.93 -14.50
C ILE A 114 -13.94 17.31 -13.85
N THR A 115 -15.08 17.94 -13.56
CA THR A 115 -15.14 19.29 -12.98
C THR A 115 -14.50 19.30 -11.59
N ALA A 116 -14.69 18.25 -10.80
CA ALA A 116 -14.03 18.11 -9.50
C ALA A 116 -12.51 17.98 -9.63
N VAL A 117 -12.02 17.20 -10.61
CA VAL A 117 -10.58 17.10 -10.89
C VAL A 117 -10.01 18.43 -11.36
N GLN A 118 -10.71 19.16 -12.23
CA GLN A 118 -10.31 20.49 -12.69
C GLN A 118 -10.23 21.48 -11.52
N GLY A 119 -11.16 21.41 -10.58
CA GLY A 119 -11.10 22.16 -9.33
C GLY A 119 -9.86 21.87 -8.50
N LEU A 120 -9.48 20.61 -8.37
CA LEU A 120 -8.25 20.19 -7.67
C LEU A 120 -6.98 20.68 -8.40
N LEU A 121 -6.95 20.58 -9.73
CA LEU A 121 -5.85 21.09 -10.55
C LEU A 121 -5.66 22.61 -10.37
N ALA A 122 -6.75 23.36 -10.35
CA ALA A 122 -6.70 24.81 -10.12
C ALA A 122 -6.12 25.15 -8.73
N VAL A 123 -6.55 24.44 -7.68
CA VAL A 123 -6.00 24.60 -6.32
C VAL A 123 -4.50 24.32 -6.28
N GLN A 124 -4.03 23.27 -6.99
CA GLN A 124 -2.63 22.90 -7.06
C GLN A 124 -1.81 23.71 -8.07
N ARG A 125 -2.43 24.65 -8.79
CA ARG A 125 -1.80 25.46 -9.85
C ARG A 125 -1.17 24.58 -10.95
N LEU A 126 -1.84 23.50 -11.32
CA LEU A 126 -1.45 22.60 -12.40
C LEU A 126 -2.28 22.90 -13.64
N ASP A 127 -1.65 22.82 -14.80
CA ASP A 127 -2.31 23.05 -16.10
C ASP A 127 -3.12 21.80 -16.55
N GLY A 128 -2.77 20.62 -16.03
CA GLY A 128 -3.49 19.38 -16.33
C GLY A 128 -2.97 18.18 -15.56
N TRP A 129 -3.70 17.05 -15.66
CA TRP A 129 -3.30 15.73 -15.22
C TRP A 129 -3.19 14.81 -16.43
N LEU A 130 -1.99 14.31 -16.71
CA LEU A 130 -1.73 13.36 -17.78
C LEU A 130 -1.64 11.94 -17.19
N LEU A 131 -2.62 11.14 -17.49
CA LEU A 131 -2.69 9.72 -17.19
C LEU A 131 -2.07 8.92 -18.35
N PHE A 132 -1.27 7.92 -18.04
CA PHE A 132 -0.60 7.06 -19.01
C PHE A 132 -0.69 5.60 -18.59
N ASP A 133 -0.94 4.72 -19.56
CA ASP A 133 -0.80 3.29 -19.36
C ASP A 133 -0.35 2.59 -20.65
N ARG A 134 0.27 1.44 -20.49
CA ARG A 134 0.61 0.48 -21.52
C ARG A 134 0.38 -0.91 -20.95
N ASP A 135 -0.37 -1.74 -21.64
CA ASP A 135 -0.61 -3.16 -21.32
C ASP A 135 -1.12 -3.42 -19.90
N GLY A 136 -1.74 -2.43 -19.27
CA GLY A 136 -2.33 -2.58 -17.93
C GLY A 136 -1.37 -2.37 -16.76
N GLU A 137 -0.17 -1.84 -16.99
CA GLU A 137 0.86 -1.68 -15.96
C GLU A 137 0.59 -0.51 -14.98
N ASN A 138 -0.27 0.46 -15.38
CA ASN A 138 -0.67 1.55 -14.49
C ASN A 138 -2.10 1.37 -13.95
N PRO A 139 -2.27 0.74 -12.78
CA PRO A 139 -3.59 0.52 -12.19
C PRO A 139 -4.30 1.84 -11.82
N ILE A 140 -3.58 2.92 -11.58
CA ILE A 140 -4.15 4.23 -11.29
C ILE A 140 -4.84 4.78 -12.54
N ALA A 141 -4.11 4.86 -13.64
CA ALA A 141 -4.64 5.36 -14.90
C ALA A 141 -5.81 4.49 -15.41
N ARG A 142 -5.68 3.17 -15.33
CA ARG A 142 -6.75 2.24 -15.71
C ARG A 142 -8.01 2.41 -14.88
N ARG A 143 -7.87 2.64 -13.58
CA ARG A 143 -9.02 2.87 -12.71
C ARG A 143 -9.73 4.19 -13.03
N VAL A 144 -8.97 5.25 -13.28
CA VAL A 144 -9.53 6.57 -13.56
C VAL A 144 -10.18 6.62 -14.94
N VAL A 145 -9.51 6.09 -15.96
CA VAL A 145 -9.96 6.11 -17.36
C VAL A 145 -10.92 4.98 -17.70
N ALA A 146 -10.73 3.81 -17.09
CA ALA A 146 -11.53 2.59 -17.30
C ALA A 146 -11.72 2.24 -18.78
N PRO A 147 -10.66 2.03 -19.57
CA PRO A 147 -10.78 1.69 -20.96
C PRO A 147 -11.54 0.37 -21.15
N GLU A 148 -12.31 0.27 -22.25
CA GLU A 148 -13.00 -0.98 -22.60
C GLU A 148 -12.01 -2.04 -23.07
N GLY A 149 -12.18 -3.25 -22.57
CA GLY A 149 -11.29 -4.37 -22.89
C GLY A 149 -9.89 -4.23 -22.28
N HIS A 150 -8.88 -4.67 -23.03
CA HIS A 150 -7.48 -4.64 -22.59
C HIS A 150 -6.58 -4.02 -23.67
N PRO A 151 -6.55 -2.67 -23.78
CA PRO A 151 -5.61 -2.03 -24.69
C PRO A 151 -4.17 -2.32 -24.26
N THR A 152 -3.36 -2.78 -25.23
CA THR A 152 -1.97 -3.19 -24.99
C THR A 152 -0.96 -2.13 -25.40
N ARG A 153 -1.37 -1.19 -26.25
CA ARG A 153 -0.51 -0.11 -26.74
C ARG A 153 -0.57 1.09 -25.81
N ALA A 154 0.48 1.90 -25.83
CA ALA A 154 0.54 3.13 -25.03
C ALA A 154 -0.67 4.03 -25.31
N TRP A 155 -1.28 4.54 -24.27
CA TRP A 155 -2.31 5.56 -24.37
C TRP A 155 -2.10 6.62 -23.30
N PHE A 156 -2.58 7.83 -23.61
CA PHE A 156 -2.52 8.95 -22.71
C PHE A 156 -3.92 9.59 -22.61
N TYR A 157 -4.29 10.03 -21.43
CA TYR A 157 -5.51 10.79 -21.21
C TYR A 157 -5.20 12.03 -20.39
N LEU A 158 -5.36 13.19 -21.02
CA LEU A 158 -5.11 14.48 -20.40
C LEU A 158 -6.42 15.08 -19.91
N ILE A 159 -6.49 15.40 -18.62
CA ILE A 159 -7.54 16.22 -18.03
C ILE A 159 -6.94 17.60 -17.82
N PRO A 160 -7.25 18.59 -18.66
CA PRO A 160 -6.74 19.94 -18.50
C PRO A 160 -7.45 20.64 -17.34
N ALA A 161 -6.80 21.62 -16.69
CA ALA A 161 -7.43 22.45 -15.66
C ALA A 161 -8.62 23.26 -16.20
N LYS A 162 -8.64 23.52 -17.49
CA LYS A 162 -9.75 24.20 -18.20
C LYS A 162 -9.93 23.59 -19.59
N GLY A 163 -11.17 23.46 -20.02
CA GLY A 163 -11.52 22.89 -21.32
C GLY A 163 -11.82 21.39 -21.26
N GLU A 164 -11.92 20.78 -22.43
CA GLU A 164 -12.27 19.37 -22.54
C GLU A 164 -11.04 18.47 -22.43
N PRO A 165 -11.21 17.25 -21.89
CA PRO A 165 -10.16 16.23 -21.89
C PRO A 165 -9.71 15.85 -23.31
N ILE A 166 -8.51 15.28 -23.40
CA ILE A 166 -7.94 14.80 -24.65
C ILE A 166 -7.40 13.40 -24.44
N ALA A 167 -7.86 12.45 -25.24
CA ALA A 167 -7.27 11.10 -25.33
C ALA A 167 -6.27 11.04 -26.49
N LEU A 168 -5.10 10.45 -26.28
CA LEU A 168 -4.16 10.09 -27.34
C LEU A 168 -4.00 8.57 -27.31
N VAL A 169 -4.47 7.90 -28.39
CA VAL A 169 -4.62 6.45 -28.42
C VAL A 169 -4.13 5.89 -29.75
N HIS A 170 -3.70 4.63 -29.76
CA HIS A 170 -3.36 3.95 -31.01
C HIS A 170 -4.61 3.72 -31.86
N GLU A 171 -4.51 3.92 -33.20
CA GLU A 171 -5.64 3.80 -34.13
C GLU A 171 -6.39 2.48 -34.04
N ALA A 172 -5.66 1.36 -33.85
CA ALA A 172 -6.25 0.03 -33.74
C ALA A 172 -7.08 -0.18 -32.47
N GLU A 173 -6.85 0.60 -31.42
CA GLU A 173 -7.48 0.46 -30.08
C GLU A 173 -8.39 1.63 -29.72
N LYS A 174 -8.63 2.55 -30.66
CA LYS A 174 -9.40 3.79 -30.39
C LYS A 174 -10.79 3.54 -29.81
N ARG A 175 -11.43 2.42 -30.14
CA ARG A 175 -12.78 2.06 -29.66
C ARG A 175 -12.83 1.80 -28.16
N SER A 176 -11.74 1.33 -27.57
CA SER A 176 -11.64 1.11 -26.13
C SER A 176 -11.85 2.39 -25.29
N PHE A 177 -11.84 3.54 -25.93
CA PHE A 177 -11.95 4.88 -25.34
C PHE A 177 -13.16 5.67 -25.83
N ASP A 178 -14.15 5.04 -26.49
CA ASP A 178 -15.31 5.74 -27.06
C ASP A 178 -16.25 6.32 -25.99
N HIS A 179 -16.23 5.76 -24.82
CA HIS A 179 -17.02 6.23 -23.66
C HIS A 179 -16.45 7.50 -23.00
N LEU A 180 -15.21 7.89 -23.32
CA LEU A 180 -14.58 9.05 -22.68
C LEU A 180 -15.06 10.35 -23.30
N PRO A 181 -15.28 11.38 -22.45
CA PRO A 181 -15.56 12.73 -22.94
C PRO A 181 -14.31 13.39 -23.53
N GLY A 182 -14.54 14.39 -24.37
CA GLY A 182 -13.49 15.23 -24.95
C GLY A 182 -13.01 14.78 -26.32
N GLN A 183 -11.83 15.28 -26.68
CA GLN A 183 -11.23 15.03 -27.99
C GLN A 183 -10.44 13.72 -28.02
N LYS A 184 -10.35 13.11 -29.19
CA LYS A 184 -9.56 11.91 -29.41
C LYS A 184 -8.53 12.13 -30.53
N LEU A 185 -7.26 12.13 -30.15
CA LEU A 185 -6.13 12.10 -31.07
C LEU A 185 -5.71 10.64 -31.28
N THR A 186 -5.28 10.30 -32.50
CA THR A 186 -4.79 8.95 -32.77
C THR A 186 -3.35 8.99 -33.29
N TYR A 187 -2.65 7.88 -33.10
CA TYR A 187 -1.33 7.67 -33.69
C TYR A 187 -1.26 6.26 -34.31
N PRO A 188 -0.67 6.13 -35.54
CA PRO A 188 -0.55 4.86 -36.22
C PRO A 188 0.69 4.05 -35.79
N GLY A 189 1.69 4.71 -35.19
CA GLY A 189 2.93 4.08 -34.76
C GLY A 189 3.79 4.99 -33.89
N TYR A 190 4.85 4.44 -33.30
CA TYR A 190 5.65 5.10 -32.25
C TYR A 190 6.25 6.46 -32.67
N ARG A 191 6.56 6.65 -33.98
CA ARG A 191 7.15 7.90 -34.50
C ARG A 191 6.24 9.11 -34.38
N GLU A 192 4.94 8.88 -34.31
CA GLU A 192 3.95 9.95 -34.20
C GLU A 192 3.60 10.31 -32.74
N VAL A 193 3.96 9.43 -31.76
CA VAL A 193 3.59 9.62 -30.35
C VAL A 193 4.11 10.94 -29.81
N GLU A 194 5.41 11.24 -30.00
CA GLU A 194 6.00 12.49 -29.50
C GLU A 194 5.35 13.72 -30.13
N LYS A 195 5.11 13.70 -31.43
CA LYS A 195 4.45 14.81 -32.15
C LYS A 195 3.03 15.05 -31.62
N GLN A 196 2.26 13.99 -31.42
CA GLN A 196 0.90 14.09 -30.88
C GLN A 196 0.89 14.53 -29.41
N LEU A 197 1.86 14.09 -28.59
CA LEU A 197 2.04 14.59 -27.23
C LEU A 197 2.33 16.11 -27.22
N ARG A 198 3.17 16.63 -28.15
CA ARG A 198 3.41 18.06 -28.28
C ARG A 198 2.13 18.83 -28.65
N VAL A 199 1.26 18.25 -29.48
CA VAL A 199 -0.05 18.83 -29.80
C VAL A 199 -0.96 18.84 -28.56
N MET A 200 -1.06 17.70 -27.88
CA MET A 200 -1.89 17.52 -26.68
C MET A 200 -1.49 18.47 -25.54
N LEU A 201 -0.19 18.67 -25.32
CA LEU A 201 0.36 19.47 -24.21
C LEU A 201 0.68 20.93 -24.60
N LYS A 202 0.26 21.36 -25.80
CA LYS A 202 0.53 22.70 -26.28
C LYS A 202 0.00 23.79 -25.33
N GLY A 203 0.88 24.70 -24.91
CA GLY A 203 0.55 25.82 -24.02
C GLY A 203 0.55 25.50 -22.54
N MET A 204 0.77 24.22 -22.16
CA MET A 204 0.92 23.83 -20.77
C MET A 204 2.36 24.03 -20.30
N ARG A 205 2.53 24.36 -19.02
CA ARG A 205 3.84 24.55 -18.37
C ARG A 205 4.08 23.49 -17.30
N MET A 206 3.05 23.14 -16.55
CA MET A 206 3.16 22.24 -15.39
C MET A 206 1.96 21.28 -15.33
N ILE A 207 2.24 19.99 -15.41
CA ILE A 207 1.22 18.93 -15.35
C ILE A 207 1.51 17.95 -14.22
N ALA A 208 0.46 17.30 -13.72
CA ALA A 208 0.62 16.11 -12.88
C ALA A 208 0.69 14.85 -13.75
N ALA A 209 1.43 13.85 -13.28
CA ALA A 209 1.43 12.51 -13.82
C ALA A 209 1.80 11.49 -12.72
N GLU A 210 1.60 10.18 -12.98
CA GLU A 210 1.93 9.11 -12.03
C GLU A 210 3.45 8.94 -11.93
N TYR A 211 4.11 9.98 -11.47
CA TYR A 211 5.53 10.10 -11.21
C TYR A 211 5.78 10.54 -9.79
N SER A 212 6.71 9.91 -9.09
CA SER A 212 7.13 10.31 -7.76
C SER A 212 8.62 10.68 -7.77
N PRO A 213 8.97 11.97 -7.57
CA PRO A 213 10.37 12.40 -7.54
C PRO A 213 11.17 11.63 -6.49
N LYS A 214 12.35 11.12 -6.88
CA LYS A 214 13.24 10.35 -5.97
C LYS A 214 12.54 9.16 -5.29
N ALA A 215 11.50 8.62 -5.91
CA ALA A 215 10.67 7.55 -5.37
C ALA A 215 10.10 7.85 -3.97
N ALA A 216 9.80 9.12 -3.66
CA ALA A 216 9.30 9.54 -2.35
C ALA A 216 7.97 8.85 -1.98
N VAL A 217 7.10 8.56 -2.97
CA VAL A 217 5.87 7.78 -2.81
C VAL A 217 5.83 6.72 -3.92
N PRO A 218 6.49 5.57 -3.79
CA PRO A 218 6.62 4.56 -4.85
C PRO A 218 5.27 4.07 -5.39
N ALA A 219 4.23 4.02 -4.55
CA ALA A 219 2.88 3.59 -4.93
C ALA A 219 2.26 4.44 -6.05
N VAL A 220 2.67 5.71 -6.18
CA VAL A 220 2.20 6.64 -7.22
C VAL A 220 3.07 6.58 -8.47
N SER A 221 4.33 6.11 -8.38
CA SER A 221 5.26 6.09 -9.51
C SER A 221 4.96 4.93 -10.45
N ARG A 222 4.23 5.19 -11.54
CA ARG A 222 3.74 4.20 -12.50
C ARG A 222 4.18 4.47 -13.94
N ILE A 223 4.67 5.67 -14.22
CA ILE A 223 5.23 6.00 -15.54
C ILE A 223 6.68 5.53 -15.57
N ASP A 224 7.05 4.78 -16.61
CA ASP A 224 8.44 4.39 -16.85
C ASP A 224 9.31 5.60 -17.20
N ALA A 225 10.63 5.46 -17.00
CA ALA A 225 11.58 6.55 -17.20
C ALA A 225 11.59 7.08 -18.63
N GLY A 226 11.52 6.20 -19.64
CA GLY A 226 11.53 6.60 -21.04
C GLY A 226 10.27 7.39 -21.43
N THR A 227 9.11 6.95 -20.98
CA THR A 227 7.85 7.71 -21.17
C THR A 227 7.90 9.06 -20.46
N LEU A 228 8.47 9.14 -19.26
CA LEU A 228 8.66 10.40 -18.55
C LEU A 228 9.59 11.36 -19.30
N GLU A 229 10.68 10.86 -19.88
CA GLU A 229 11.59 11.64 -20.73
C GLU A 229 10.87 12.15 -21.98
N LEU A 230 10.05 11.30 -22.63
CA LEU A 230 9.26 11.67 -23.78
C LEU A 230 8.25 12.80 -23.46
N ILE A 231 7.57 12.73 -22.32
CA ILE A 231 6.67 13.79 -21.85
C ILE A 231 7.46 15.08 -21.61
N ARG A 232 8.59 15.02 -20.90
CA ARG A 232 9.44 16.18 -20.61
C ARG A 232 10.05 16.83 -21.86
N ALA A 233 10.34 16.05 -22.89
CA ALA A 233 10.81 16.54 -24.19
C ALA A 233 9.80 17.47 -24.90
N THR A 234 8.52 17.45 -24.50
CA THR A 234 7.53 18.44 -24.99
C THR A 234 7.71 19.84 -24.39
N GLY A 235 8.52 19.99 -23.33
CA GLY A 235 8.79 21.24 -22.63
C GLY A 235 7.99 21.44 -21.34
N VAL A 236 7.13 20.50 -20.95
CA VAL A 236 6.34 20.60 -19.71
C VAL A 236 7.14 20.14 -18.48
N GLN A 237 6.89 20.77 -17.34
CA GLN A 237 7.32 20.27 -16.05
C GLN A 237 6.33 19.22 -15.54
N VAL A 238 6.83 18.07 -15.08
CA VAL A 238 6.01 17.00 -14.53
C VAL A 238 6.11 17.00 -13.01
N LYS A 239 4.98 17.13 -12.33
CA LYS A 239 4.80 16.99 -10.87
C LYS A 239 4.13 15.66 -10.55
N SER A 240 4.22 15.23 -9.28
CA SER A 240 3.52 14.05 -8.80
C SER A 240 2.00 14.26 -8.84
N SER A 241 1.26 13.21 -9.22
CA SER A 241 -0.20 13.16 -9.14
C SER A 241 -0.71 12.70 -7.76
N GLU A 242 0.15 12.52 -6.77
CA GLU A 242 -0.16 11.90 -5.47
C GLU A 242 -1.40 12.46 -4.77
N THR A 243 -1.61 13.78 -4.81
CA THR A 243 -2.81 14.42 -4.24
C THR A 243 -4.05 14.11 -5.07
N LEU A 244 -3.95 14.14 -6.41
CA LEU A 244 -5.06 13.79 -7.29
C LEU A 244 -5.48 12.33 -7.09
N VAL A 245 -4.53 11.43 -6.94
CA VAL A 245 -4.77 10.01 -6.67
C VAL A 245 -5.52 9.84 -5.33
N GLN A 246 -5.14 10.54 -4.27
CA GLN A 246 -5.87 10.50 -3.01
C GLN A 246 -7.35 10.87 -3.18
N TYR A 247 -7.64 11.96 -3.88
CA TYR A 247 -9.01 12.46 -4.06
C TYR A 247 -9.85 11.63 -5.03
N THR A 248 -9.23 11.01 -6.03
CA THR A 248 -9.96 10.24 -7.05
C THR A 248 -10.06 8.75 -6.74
N LYS A 249 -9.11 8.18 -5.98
CA LYS A 249 -9.03 6.75 -5.69
C LYS A 249 -9.31 6.42 -4.22
N ALA A 250 -8.74 7.17 -3.28
CA ALA A 250 -8.72 6.79 -1.87
C ALA A 250 -9.92 7.29 -1.06
N ILE A 251 -10.70 8.24 -1.57
CA ILE A 251 -11.93 8.69 -0.90
C ILE A 251 -12.98 7.59 -1.00
N TRP A 252 -13.54 7.21 0.15
CA TRP A 252 -14.63 6.25 0.21
C TRP A 252 -15.97 6.95 -0.09
N GLY A 253 -16.75 6.40 -1.02
CA GLY A 253 -18.16 6.78 -1.17
C GLY A 253 -19.01 6.12 -0.09
N ASP A 254 -20.28 6.52 0.04
CA ASP A 254 -21.19 6.00 1.05
C ASP A 254 -21.39 4.49 0.95
N ALA A 255 -21.49 3.94 -0.28
CA ALA A 255 -21.58 2.50 -0.51
C ALA A 255 -20.28 1.78 -0.08
N GLY A 256 -19.11 2.35 -0.40
CA GLY A 256 -17.82 1.80 0.01
C GLY A 256 -17.63 1.83 1.52
N ARG A 257 -18.03 2.92 2.18
CA ARG A 257 -18.01 3.02 3.63
C ARG A 257 -18.91 1.96 4.29
N THR A 258 -20.13 1.79 3.78
CA THR A 258 -21.04 0.74 4.26
C THR A 258 -20.43 -0.65 4.06
N ALA A 259 -19.87 -0.94 2.89
CA ALA A 259 -19.23 -2.21 2.59
C ALA A 259 -18.04 -2.50 3.51
N HIS A 260 -17.25 -1.48 3.85
CA HIS A 260 -16.15 -1.58 4.81
C HIS A 260 -16.63 -1.99 6.22
N TYR A 261 -17.67 -1.32 6.75
CA TYR A 261 -18.19 -1.67 8.09
C TYR A 261 -18.74 -3.09 8.15
N ILE A 262 -19.38 -3.57 7.08
CA ILE A 262 -19.85 -4.97 6.98
C ILE A 262 -18.63 -5.92 6.99
N ALA A 263 -17.61 -5.65 6.21
CA ALA A 263 -16.39 -6.46 6.17
C ALA A 263 -15.69 -6.45 7.54
N ALA A 264 -15.53 -5.29 8.18
CA ALA A 264 -14.95 -5.15 9.51
C ALA A 264 -15.71 -5.97 10.57
N HIS A 265 -17.04 -5.92 10.56
CA HIS A 265 -17.87 -6.75 11.45
C HIS A 265 -17.60 -8.25 11.24
N HIS A 266 -17.59 -8.71 10.00
CA HIS A 266 -17.29 -10.12 9.70
C HIS A 266 -15.90 -10.55 10.13
N LEU A 267 -14.88 -9.70 9.99
CA LEU A 267 -13.53 -10.00 10.48
C LEU A 267 -13.49 -10.18 12.00
N VAL A 268 -14.24 -9.36 12.75
CA VAL A 268 -14.35 -9.48 14.21
C VAL A 268 -14.93 -10.83 14.60
N GLU A 269 -16.03 -11.23 13.97
CA GLU A 269 -16.68 -12.52 14.27
C GLU A 269 -15.79 -13.71 13.89
N LEU A 270 -15.15 -13.66 12.72
CA LEU A 270 -14.19 -14.69 12.28
C LEU A 270 -13.03 -14.85 13.26
N ARG A 271 -12.47 -13.77 13.76
CA ARG A 271 -11.42 -13.80 14.78
C ARG A 271 -11.90 -14.48 16.06
N LYS A 272 -13.08 -14.09 16.59
CA LYS A 272 -13.67 -14.70 17.80
C LYS A 272 -13.88 -16.20 17.62
N GLU A 273 -14.46 -16.61 16.49
CA GLU A 273 -14.68 -18.01 16.16
C GLU A 273 -13.37 -18.81 16.07
N ALA A 274 -12.32 -18.20 15.50
CA ALA A 274 -11.01 -18.85 15.39
C ALA A 274 -10.34 -19.03 16.77
N LEU A 275 -10.35 -18.00 17.62
CA LEU A 275 -9.79 -18.06 18.96
C LEU A 275 -10.58 -19.05 19.86
N ALA A 276 -11.91 -19.05 19.77
CA ALA A 276 -12.75 -20.03 20.48
C ALA A 276 -12.46 -21.47 20.03
N PHE A 277 -12.21 -21.67 18.72
CA PHE A 277 -11.79 -22.98 18.20
C PHE A 277 -10.45 -23.41 18.80
N VAL A 278 -9.43 -22.55 18.80
CA VAL A 278 -8.12 -22.85 19.42
C VAL A 278 -8.30 -23.16 20.90
N ALA A 279 -9.03 -22.35 21.65
CA ALA A 279 -9.29 -22.57 23.08
C ALA A 279 -9.97 -23.93 23.35
N LYS A 280 -10.94 -24.32 22.50
CA LYS A 280 -11.60 -25.64 22.59
C LYS A 280 -10.60 -26.79 22.38
N GLN A 281 -9.78 -26.72 21.32
CA GLN A 281 -8.79 -27.78 21.04
C GLN A 281 -7.80 -27.92 22.18
N LEU A 282 -7.27 -26.84 22.71
CA LEU A 282 -6.33 -26.83 23.82
C LEU A 282 -6.95 -27.39 25.12
N ARG A 283 -8.22 -27.12 25.41
CA ARG A 283 -8.94 -27.67 26.58
C ARG A 283 -9.19 -29.18 26.45
N THR A 284 -9.44 -29.66 25.25
CA THR A 284 -9.67 -31.10 24.99
C THR A 284 -8.39 -31.90 24.76
N GLY A 285 -7.22 -31.24 24.67
CA GLY A 285 -5.96 -31.87 24.33
C GLY A 285 -5.83 -32.29 22.86
N ALA A 286 -6.75 -31.83 21.99
CA ALA A 286 -6.68 -32.13 20.56
C ALA A 286 -5.65 -31.21 19.88
N PRO A 287 -4.81 -31.75 18.99
CA PRO A 287 -3.83 -30.92 18.28
C PRO A 287 -4.52 -29.89 17.35
N VAL A 288 -3.92 -28.73 17.25
CA VAL A 288 -4.35 -27.68 16.34
C VAL A 288 -3.12 -26.94 15.82
N THR A 289 -3.03 -26.77 14.50
CA THR A 289 -1.93 -26.05 13.86
C THR A 289 -2.36 -24.64 13.46
N GLU A 290 -1.38 -23.76 13.24
CA GLU A 290 -1.63 -22.42 12.66
C GLU A 290 -2.37 -22.53 11.32
N TYR A 291 -2.01 -23.51 10.49
CA TYR A 291 -2.65 -23.75 9.20
C TYR A 291 -4.12 -24.21 9.33
N ASP A 292 -4.46 -25.04 10.31
CA ASP A 292 -5.86 -25.43 10.58
C ASP A 292 -6.73 -24.22 10.90
N VAL A 293 -6.20 -23.32 11.72
CA VAL A 293 -6.88 -22.06 12.08
C VAL A 293 -7.00 -21.15 10.86
N GLN A 294 -5.93 -21.01 10.08
CA GLN A 294 -5.95 -20.23 8.83
C GLN A 294 -7.01 -20.75 7.86
N GLN A 295 -7.06 -22.06 7.63
CA GLN A 295 -8.02 -22.67 6.71
C GLN A 295 -9.47 -22.50 7.18
N ARG A 296 -9.68 -22.50 8.51
CA ARG A 296 -10.99 -22.17 9.07
C ARG A 296 -11.39 -20.73 8.77
N LEU A 297 -10.46 -19.78 8.92
CA LEU A 297 -10.66 -18.36 8.59
C LEU A 297 -10.95 -18.16 7.10
N VAL A 298 -10.18 -18.78 6.21
CA VAL A 298 -10.40 -18.72 4.75
C VAL A 298 -11.80 -19.21 4.38
N ARG A 299 -12.20 -20.39 4.88
CA ARG A 299 -13.56 -20.90 4.65
C ARG A 299 -14.62 -19.95 5.19
N GLY A 300 -14.41 -19.39 6.38
CA GLY A 300 -15.34 -18.45 7.00
C GLY A 300 -15.47 -17.14 6.22
N MET A 301 -14.38 -16.64 5.62
CA MET A 301 -14.40 -15.48 4.70
C MET A 301 -15.23 -15.78 3.46
N THR A 302 -14.96 -16.90 2.80
CA THR A 302 -15.71 -17.33 1.59
C THR A 302 -17.20 -17.45 1.86
N MET A 303 -17.59 -18.07 2.98
CA MET A 303 -18.99 -18.24 3.36
C MET A 303 -19.71 -16.91 3.62
N ARG A 304 -18.99 -15.85 3.94
CA ARG A 304 -19.51 -14.49 4.18
C ARG A 304 -19.39 -13.57 2.96
N GLY A 305 -19.00 -14.11 1.80
CA GLY A 305 -18.83 -13.32 0.57
C GLY A 305 -17.72 -12.29 0.68
N LEU A 306 -16.63 -12.62 1.40
CA LEU A 306 -15.45 -11.78 1.52
C LEU A 306 -14.35 -12.25 0.55
N ALA A 307 -13.76 -11.29 -0.16
CA ALA A 307 -12.46 -11.45 -0.81
C ALA A 307 -11.38 -11.05 0.21
N GLY A 308 -10.55 -12.01 0.61
CA GLY A 308 -9.56 -11.82 1.69
C GLY A 308 -8.13 -12.09 1.23
N ALA A 309 -7.17 -11.41 1.85
CA ALA A 309 -5.78 -11.82 1.83
C ALA A 309 -5.60 -13.11 2.69
N PRO A 310 -4.59 -13.95 2.40
CA PRO A 310 -4.33 -15.12 3.25
C PRO A 310 -4.15 -14.68 4.72
N PRO A 311 -4.99 -15.20 5.65
CA PRO A 311 -4.89 -14.82 7.04
C PRO A 311 -3.52 -15.18 7.64
N VAL A 312 -2.95 -14.25 8.40
CA VAL A 312 -1.81 -14.57 9.27
C VAL A 312 -2.34 -15.24 10.52
N VAL A 313 -1.82 -16.43 10.81
CA VAL A 313 -1.98 -17.11 12.10
C VAL A 313 -0.58 -17.55 12.50
N ALA A 314 0.00 -16.90 13.48
CA ALA A 314 1.35 -17.20 13.98
C ALA A 314 1.27 -17.56 15.46
N ALA A 315 2.02 -18.58 15.86
CA ALA A 315 2.10 -19.02 17.26
C ALA A 315 3.55 -19.13 17.73
N GLY A 316 3.79 -18.84 19.00
CA GLY A 316 5.12 -18.94 19.62
C GLY A 316 6.16 -18.11 18.86
N VAL A 317 7.27 -18.76 18.48
CA VAL A 317 8.39 -18.10 17.78
C VAL A 317 8.01 -17.53 16.41
N ASN A 318 7.01 -18.08 15.72
CA ASN A 318 6.57 -17.61 14.42
C ASN A 318 5.97 -16.20 14.48
N THR A 319 5.51 -15.75 15.66
CA THR A 319 5.03 -14.38 15.86
C THR A 319 6.13 -13.33 15.71
N ALA A 320 7.42 -13.74 15.81
CA ALA A 320 8.56 -12.85 15.64
C ALA A 320 8.78 -12.39 14.17
N ASP A 321 8.16 -13.06 13.21
CA ASP A 321 8.19 -12.69 11.78
C ASP A 321 6.89 -11.95 11.41
N PRO A 322 6.93 -10.62 11.16
CA PRO A 322 5.74 -9.84 10.80
C PRO A 322 5.10 -10.25 9.47
N TYR A 323 5.83 -11.00 8.64
CA TYR A 323 5.38 -11.48 7.32
C TYR A 323 5.10 -12.99 7.29
N TYR A 324 5.06 -13.65 8.45
CA TYR A 324 4.78 -15.07 8.54
C TYR A 324 3.34 -15.37 8.06
N VAL A 325 3.24 -16.30 7.11
CA VAL A 325 1.95 -16.85 6.65
C VAL A 325 2.07 -18.37 6.65
N PRO A 326 1.26 -19.09 7.46
CA PRO A 326 1.31 -20.55 7.48
C PRO A 326 0.78 -21.15 6.18
N ASN A 327 1.28 -22.33 5.85
CA ASN A 327 0.77 -23.16 4.75
C ASN A 327 0.91 -24.64 5.13
N ALA A 328 0.43 -25.53 4.28
CA ALA A 328 0.45 -26.98 4.56
C ALA A 328 1.85 -27.55 4.84
N ALA A 329 2.92 -26.96 4.28
CA ALA A 329 4.30 -27.40 4.47
C ALA A 329 5.05 -26.62 5.56
N LYS A 330 4.58 -25.41 5.90
CA LYS A 330 5.18 -24.54 6.90
C LYS A 330 4.12 -24.10 7.90
N THR A 331 4.02 -24.83 9.00
CA THR A 331 3.06 -24.56 10.08
C THR A 331 3.59 -25.16 11.39
N ALA A 332 3.22 -24.56 12.52
CA ALA A 332 3.51 -25.10 13.85
C ALA A 332 2.22 -25.56 14.53
N THR A 333 2.35 -26.55 15.44
CA THR A 333 1.28 -26.89 16.37
C THR A 333 1.26 -25.86 17.50
N ILE A 334 0.08 -25.29 17.76
CA ILE A 334 -0.13 -24.32 18.83
C ILE A 334 -0.04 -25.03 20.18
N GLN A 335 0.89 -24.62 21.03
CA GLN A 335 1.13 -25.20 22.36
C GLN A 335 0.58 -24.31 23.48
N ARG A 336 0.34 -24.87 24.64
CA ARG A 336 0.06 -24.09 25.85
C ARG A 336 1.22 -23.14 26.14
N GLY A 337 0.91 -21.90 26.49
CA GLY A 337 1.88 -20.85 26.74
C GLY A 337 2.28 -20.04 25.51
N ASP A 338 1.95 -20.49 24.29
CA ASP A 338 2.25 -19.74 23.07
C ASP A 338 1.50 -18.41 23.02
N LEU A 339 2.21 -17.36 22.59
CA LEU A 339 1.58 -16.17 22.06
C LEU A 339 1.02 -16.51 20.67
N ILE A 340 -0.21 -16.08 20.39
CA ILE A 340 -0.88 -16.26 19.11
C ILE A 340 -1.16 -14.87 18.53
N VAL A 341 -0.76 -14.65 17.29
CA VAL A 341 -1.10 -13.45 16.53
C VAL A 341 -1.98 -13.83 15.36
N ILE A 342 -3.18 -13.24 15.28
CA ILE A 342 -4.09 -13.37 14.15
C ILE A 342 -4.20 -12.01 13.47
N SER A 343 -3.78 -11.92 12.19
CA SER A 343 -3.98 -10.74 11.35
C SER A 343 -4.88 -11.10 10.17
N LEU A 344 -5.96 -10.33 10.03
CA LEU A 344 -7.01 -10.55 9.05
C LEU A 344 -7.17 -9.29 8.19
N ALA A 345 -7.28 -9.49 6.88
CA ALA A 345 -7.66 -8.43 5.98
C ALA A 345 -8.60 -8.98 4.90
N ALA A 346 -9.76 -8.33 4.71
CA ALA A 346 -10.71 -8.68 3.67
C ALA A 346 -11.63 -7.49 3.35
N LYS A 347 -12.33 -7.62 2.22
CA LYS A 347 -13.41 -6.71 1.79
C LYS A 347 -14.61 -7.52 1.32
N LEU A 348 -15.78 -6.92 1.21
CA LEU A 348 -16.86 -7.55 0.46
C LEU A 348 -16.41 -7.79 -0.98
N ASP A 349 -16.71 -8.98 -1.52
CA ASP A 349 -16.42 -9.34 -2.92
C ASP A 349 -17.43 -8.66 -3.85
N LYS A 350 -17.32 -7.32 -3.91
CA LYS A 350 -18.16 -6.41 -4.69
C LYS A 350 -17.34 -5.25 -5.22
N PRO A 351 -17.75 -4.59 -6.30
CA PRO A 351 -17.04 -3.44 -6.87
C PRO A 351 -16.78 -2.30 -5.88
N GLU A 352 -17.73 -2.01 -5.00
CA GLU A 352 -17.64 -0.99 -3.96
C GLU A 352 -16.93 -1.46 -2.69
N GLY A 353 -16.48 -2.74 -2.64
CA GLY A 353 -15.81 -3.31 -1.46
C GLY A 353 -14.54 -2.54 -1.09
N ILE A 354 -14.50 -2.04 0.15
CA ILE A 354 -13.33 -1.41 0.77
C ILE A 354 -12.74 -2.37 1.79
N TRP A 355 -11.40 -2.52 1.77
CA TRP A 355 -10.69 -3.40 2.68
C TRP A 355 -10.84 -2.94 4.14
N ALA A 356 -11.05 -3.93 5.01
CA ALA A 356 -10.90 -3.81 6.45
C ALA A 356 -9.76 -4.73 6.90
N ALA A 357 -9.03 -4.33 7.93
CA ALA A 357 -7.94 -5.10 8.51
C ALA A 357 -7.96 -5.01 10.04
N GLN A 358 -7.50 -6.05 10.72
CA GLN A 358 -7.25 -6.06 12.15
C GLN A 358 -6.17 -7.07 12.51
N THR A 359 -5.41 -6.78 13.55
CA THR A 359 -4.50 -7.74 14.18
C THR A 359 -4.83 -7.85 15.66
N TRP A 360 -4.81 -9.08 16.18
CA TRP A 360 -5.16 -9.42 17.53
C TRP A 360 -4.15 -10.38 18.14
N CYS A 361 -3.78 -10.14 19.39
CA CYS A 361 -2.91 -11.01 20.17
C CYS A 361 -3.71 -11.80 21.21
N ALA A 362 -3.43 -13.08 21.32
CA ALA A 362 -3.95 -13.96 22.38
C ALA A 362 -2.83 -14.83 22.94
N VAL A 363 -3.01 -15.37 24.12
CA VAL A 363 -2.09 -16.36 24.67
C VAL A 363 -2.82 -17.67 24.92
N ALA A 364 -2.20 -18.77 24.51
CA ALA A 364 -2.71 -20.13 24.70
C ALA A 364 -2.59 -20.60 26.17
N ASP A 365 -2.92 -19.73 27.12
CA ASP A 365 -2.82 -19.98 28.55
C ASP A 365 -3.94 -19.25 29.34
N ALA A 366 -4.00 -19.46 30.64
CA ALA A 366 -4.89 -18.77 31.57
C ALA A 366 -4.38 -17.37 31.99
N ALA A 367 -3.08 -17.13 31.85
CA ALA A 367 -2.44 -15.86 32.23
C ALA A 367 -1.43 -15.42 31.17
N VAL A 368 -1.26 -14.11 31.04
CA VAL A 368 -0.29 -13.50 30.13
C VAL A 368 1.03 -13.26 30.86
N ARG A 369 2.16 -13.68 30.25
CA ARG A 369 3.50 -13.40 30.77
C ARG A 369 3.80 -11.92 30.76
N GLU A 370 4.55 -11.46 31.77
CA GLU A 370 4.82 -10.03 31.98
C GLU A 370 5.63 -9.39 30.84
N ASP A 371 6.56 -10.13 30.25
CA ASP A 371 7.34 -9.63 29.11
C ASP A 371 6.46 -9.37 27.87
N LEU A 372 5.48 -10.24 27.60
CA LEU A 372 4.50 -10.08 26.52
C LEU A 372 3.58 -8.89 26.80
N ARG A 373 3.10 -8.75 28.07
CA ARG A 373 2.23 -7.65 28.48
C ARG A 373 2.91 -6.31 28.29
N ARG A 374 4.15 -6.14 28.78
CA ARG A 374 4.93 -4.91 28.59
C ARG A 374 5.15 -4.54 27.15
N ALA A 375 5.48 -5.51 26.30
CA ALA A 375 5.67 -5.25 24.88
C ALA A 375 4.35 -4.84 24.20
N PHE A 376 3.26 -5.53 24.54
CA PHE A 376 1.95 -5.22 23.98
C PHE A 376 1.42 -3.88 24.46
N GLU A 377 1.58 -3.55 25.74
CA GLU A 377 1.23 -2.25 26.32
C GLU A 377 1.93 -1.10 25.55
N ALA A 378 3.23 -1.23 25.31
CA ALA A 378 3.95 -0.23 24.52
C ALA A 378 3.40 -0.11 23.08
N ALA A 379 3.02 -1.22 22.46
CA ALA A 379 2.47 -1.21 21.12
C ALA A 379 1.07 -0.55 21.07
N HIS A 380 0.14 -0.94 21.96
CA HIS A 380 -1.20 -0.35 21.94
C HIS A 380 -1.19 1.14 22.34
N LEU A 381 -0.37 1.54 23.31
CA LEU A 381 -0.20 2.96 23.64
C LEU A 381 0.40 3.77 22.49
N ALA A 382 1.31 3.19 21.70
CA ALA A 382 1.82 3.82 20.48
C ALA A 382 0.72 4.00 19.42
N ARG A 383 -0.18 3.01 19.23
CA ARG A 383 -1.40 3.12 18.41
C ARG A 383 -2.27 4.29 18.88
N ASP A 384 -2.52 4.36 20.18
CA ASP A 384 -3.41 5.37 20.76
C ASP A 384 -2.81 6.78 20.65
N GLN A 385 -1.48 6.93 20.77
CA GLN A 385 -0.79 8.21 20.49
C GLN A 385 -0.94 8.65 19.04
N ALA A 386 -0.86 7.73 18.08
CA ALA A 386 -1.10 8.01 16.67
C ALA A 386 -2.54 8.53 16.45
N LEU A 387 -3.53 7.84 17.00
CA LEU A 387 -4.95 8.21 16.90
C LEU A 387 -5.23 9.56 17.58
N ALA A 388 -4.63 9.79 18.73
CA ALA A 388 -4.76 11.05 19.46
C ALA A 388 -4.17 12.24 18.69
N LEU A 389 -3.01 12.07 18.03
CA LEU A 389 -2.43 13.10 17.16
C LEU A 389 -3.37 13.43 16.00
N ILE A 390 -3.90 12.42 15.30
CA ILE A 390 -4.81 12.61 14.17
C ILE A 390 -6.07 13.36 14.65
N ALA A 391 -6.67 12.93 15.77
CA ALA A 391 -7.86 13.56 16.35
C ALA A 391 -7.61 15.02 16.74
N ASP A 392 -6.48 15.31 17.38
CA ASP A 392 -6.11 16.66 17.78
C ASP A 392 -5.93 17.59 16.58
N ARG A 393 -5.20 17.12 15.55
CA ARG A 393 -4.97 17.89 14.33
C ARG A 393 -6.26 18.15 13.58
N THR A 394 -7.12 17.13 13.42
CA THR A 394 -8.43 17.27 12.75
C THR A 394 -9.30 18.29 13.49
N ARG A 395 -9.44 18.17 14.81
CA ARG A 395 -10.23 19.11 15.63
C ARG A 395 -9.73 20.56 15.52
N LYS A 396 -8.43 20.75 15.40
CA LYS A 396 -7.80 22.08 15.25
C LYS A 396 -7.77 22.59 13.81
N GLY A 397 -8.30 21.84 12.85
CA GLY A 397 -8.20 22.18 11.42
C GLY A 397 -6.75 22.24 10.90
N ARG A 398 -5.82 21.52 11.51
CA ARG A 398 -4.41 21.49 11.13
C ARG A 398 -4.10 20.22 10.33
N PRO A 399 -3.37 20.32 9.23
CA PRO A 399 -2.97 19.14 8.49
C PRO A 399 -2.05 18.26 9.33
N VAL A 400 -2.09 16.95 9.05
CA VAL A 400 -1.15 15.96 9.56
C VAL A 400 -0.76 15.04 8.43
N THR A 401 0.54 14.73 8.31
CA THR A 401 1.06 13.83 7.29
C THR A 401 1.22 12.41 7.83
N GLY A 402 1.27 11.44 6.93
CA GLY A 402 1.53 10.06 7.31
C GLY A 402 2.85 9.89 8.06
N ALA A 403 3.89 10.57 7.60
CA ALA A 403 5.20 10.57 8.27
C ALA A 403 5.16 11.13 9.70
N GLU A 404 4.41 12.22 9.96
CA GLU A 404 4.27 12.77 11.32
C GLU A 404 3.59 11.77 12.27
N VAL A 405 2.62 11.01 11.78
CA VAL A 405 1.95 9.97 12.58
C VAL A 405 2.92 8.83 12.90
N ASP A 406 3.64 8.32 11.92
CA ASP A 406 4.63 7.26 12.13
C ASP A 406 5.75 7.69 13.07
N GLN A 407 6.27 8.92 12.93
CA GLN A 407 7.27 9.50 13.85
C GLN A 407 6.76 9.53 15.28
N THR A 408 5.48 9.88 15.49
CA THR A 408 4.87 9.92 16.83
C THR A 408 4.81 8.53 17.44
N THR A 409 4.36 7.53 16.66
CA THR A 409 4.32 6.12 17.06
C THR A 409 5.72 5.60 17.43
N ARG A 410 6.71 5.80 16.52
CA ARG A 410 8.11 5.39 16.75
C ARG A 410 8.74 6.11 17.93
N GLY A 411 8.43 7.39 18.10
CA GLY A 411 8.88 8.19 19.24
C GLY A 411 8.41 7.60 20.56
N HIS A 412 7.16 7.12 20.63
CA HIS A 412 6.63 6.43 21.81
C HIS A 412 7.34 5.10 22.05
N LEU A 413 7.45 4.24 21.03
CA LEU A 413 8.14 2.95 21.13
C LEU A 413 9.61 3.09 21.54
N LYS A 414 10.29 4.11 21.04
CA LYS A 414 11.68 4.42 21.43
C LYS A 414 11.78 4.82 22.91
N LYS A 415 10.86 5.68 23.41
CA LYS A 415 10.81 6.08 24.83
C LYS A 415 10.50 4.89 25.74
N ALA A 416 9.67 3.94 25.29
CA ALA A 416 9.36 2.72 26.00
C ALA A 416 10.50 1.66 25.95
N GLY A 417 11.63 1.95 25.25
CA GLY A 417 12.79 1.05 25.14
C GLY A 417 12.74 0.05 23.99
N PHE A 418 11.77 0.17 23.09
CA PHE A 418 11.56 -0.79 21.97
C PHE A 418 11.93 -0.24 20.58
N GLY A 419 12.61 0.93 20.52
CA GLY A 419 12.89 1.60 19.24
C GLY A 419 13.64 0.76 18.20
N ASN A 420 14.48 -0.19 18.62
CA ASN A 420 15.20 -1.12 17.75
C ASN A 420 14.46 -2.45 17.50
N ARG A 421 13.21 -2.55 17.90
CA ARG A 421 12.34 -3.72 17.75
C ARG A 421 11.20 -3.51 16.77
N VAL A 422 11.21 -2.40 16.04
CA VAL A 422 10.21 -2.08 15.02
C VAL A 422 10.72 -2.51 13.66
N MET A 423 9.89 -3.22 12.88
CA MET A 423 10.30 -3.83 11.62
C MET A 423 9.48 -3.36 10.41
N HIS A 424 8.46 -2.55 10.61
CA HIS A 424 7.58 -2.03 9.55
C HIS A 424 6.97 -0.68 9.91
N ARG A 425 6.35 -0.01 8.95
CA ARG A 425 5.60 1.25 9.12
C ARG A 425 4.42 1.08 10.10
N THR A 426 3.90 2.20 10.59
CA THR A 426 2.76 2.22 11.53
C THR A 426 1.45 1.79 10.87
N GLY A 427 1.26 2.08 9.57
CA GLY A 427 0.03 1.70 8.89
C GLY A 427 0.05 2.04 7.41
N HIS A 428 -0.97 1.61 6.70
CA HIS A 428 -1.13 1.85 5.27
C HIS A 428 -2.57 2.26 4.93
N SER A 429 -2.72 2.97 3.82
CA SER A 429 -4.02 3.36 3.29
C SER A 429 -4.85 2.13 2.92
N LEU A 430 -6.16 2.26 3.08
CA LEU A 430 -7.17 1.29 2.69
C LEU A 430 -8.14 1.92 1.70
N ASP A 431 -8.38 1.24 0.58
CA ASP A 431 -9.48 1.54 -0.34
C ASP A 431 -10.01 0.24 -0.96
N ASN A 432 -10.35 0.22 -2.23
CA ASN A 432 -10.67 -1.03 -2.93
C ASN A 432 -9.46 -1.97 -3.06
N ASP A 433 -8.26 -1.45 -2.85
CA ASP A 433 -7.01 -2.20 -2.74
C ASP A 433 -6.56 -2.24 -1.27
N LEU A 434 -5.96 -3.37 -0.85
CA LEU A 434 -5.44 -3.52 0.51
C LEU A 434 -4.32 -2.50 0.81
N GLN A 435 -3.49 -2.23 -0.20
CA GLN A 435 -2.55 -1.12 -0.20
C GLN A 435 -3.19 0.02 -1.00
N GLY A 436 -3.91 0.89 -0.32
CA GLY A 436 -4.74 1.93 -0.94
C GLY A 436 -3.93 3.05 -1.61
N GLY A 437 -4.64 3.96 -2.28
CA GLY A 437 -4.03 5.13 -2.95
C GLY A 437 -3.88 6.36 -2.06
N GLY A 438 -4.34 6.31 -0.81
CA GLY A 438 -4.20 7.39 0.17
C GLY A 438 -2.82 7.43 0.83
N ALA A 439 -2.65 8.35 1.78
CA ALA A 439 -1.42 8.44 2.56
C ALA A 439 -1.24 7.23 3.48
N ASP A 440 -0.04 6.67 3.47
CA ASP A 440 0.41 5.66 4.44
C ASP A 440 0.94 6.34 5.70
N LEU A 441 0.83 5.69 6.85
CA LEU A 441 1.44 6.15 8.09
C LEU A 441 2.88 5.62 8.14
N ASP A 442 3.78 6.31 7.43
CA ASP A 442 5.10 5.80 7.13
C ASP A 442 6.18 6.91 7.12
N ASP A 443 7.23 6.74 7.91
CA ASP A 443 8.52 7.44 7.86
C ASP A 443 9.67 6.43 8.06
N TYR A 444 9.41 5.16 7.74
CA TYR A 444 10.35 4.06 7.93
C TYR A 444 10.74 3.38 6.62
N GLU A 445 9.75 2.84 5.91
CA GLU A 445 9.95 2.23 4.59
C GLU A 445 9.98 3.31 3.52
N VAL A 446 9.08 4.28 3.66
CA VAL A 446 8.92 5.44 2.78
C VAL A 446 8.53 6.65 3.62
N ARG A 447 9.10 7.82 3.34
CA ARG A 447 8.64 9.04 3.99
C ARG A 447 7.40 9.60 3.30
N ASP A 448 6.21 9.22 3.80
CA ASP A 448 4.96 9.69 3.23
C ASP A 448 4.57 11.06 3.76
N THR A 449 4.86 12.09 2.99
CA THR A 449 4.55 13.49 3.33
C THR A 449 3.15 13.92 2.88
N ARG A 450 2.35 13.01 2.33
CA ARG A 450 0.96 13.32 1.97
C ARG A 450 0.12 13.58 3.21
N ILE A 451 -0.79 14.54 3.09
CA ILE A 451 -1.72 14.89 4.17
C ILE A 451 -2.82 13.83 4.24
N LEU A 452 -3.13 13.36 5.46
CA LEU A 452 -4.29 12.50 5.69
C LEU A 452 -5.57 13.27 5.35
N THR A 453 -6.31 12.77 4.38
CA THR A 453 -7.48 13.46 3.80
C THR A 453 -8.78 12.89 4.39
N PRO A 454 -9.70 13.73 4.89
CA PRO A 454 -11.03 13.27 5.30
C PRO A 454 -11.75 12.51 4.18
N GLY A 455 -12.42 11.44 4.54
CA GLY A 455 -13.07 10.52 3.60
C GLY A 455 -12.20 9.35 3.17
N THR A 456 -10.93 9.28 3.56
CA THR A 456 -10.04 8.13 3.33
C THR A 456 -10.02 7.20 4.55
N GLY A 457 -9.49 6.00 4.36
CA GLY A 457 -9.22 5.09 5.48
C GLY A 457 -7.80 4.54 5.43
N PHE A 458 -7.35 4.06 6.58
CA PHE A 458 -6.03 3.48 6.77
C PHE A 458 -5.99 2.54 7.98
N THR A 459 -4.93 1.76 8.10
CA THR A 459 -4.65 0.98 9.31
C THR A 459 -3.78 1.78 10.29
N VAL A 460 -3.89 1.47 11.59
CA VAL A 460 -2.95 1.89 12.62
C VAL A 460 -2.53 0.64 13.38
N GLY A 461 -1.33 0.15 13.10
CA GLY A 461 -0.91 -1.18 13.51
C GLY A 461 0.57 -1.30 13.88
N PRO A 462 1.06 -0.61 14.95
CA PRO A 462 2.44 -0.79 15.39
C PRO A 462 2.69 -2.19 15.92
N GLY A 463 3.93 -2.69 15.73
CA GLY A 463 4.40 -3.96 16.24
C GLY A 463 5.80 -3.88 16.85
N ILE A 464 6.09 -4.81 17.76
CA ILE A 464 7.38 -4.98 18.45
C ILE A 464 7.82 -6.43 18.28
N TYR A 465 9.03 -6.66 17.79
CA TYR A 465 9.52 -7.98 17.38
C TYR A 465 10.87 -8.30 18.01
N PHE A 466 10.93 -9.45 18.68
CA PHE A 466 12.13 -10.02 19.26
C PHE A 466 12.54 -11.21 18.41
N ALA A 467 13.51 -11.03 17.52
CA ALA A 467 13.94 -12.05 16.57
C ALA A 467 14.23 -13.38 17.25
N GLY A 468 13.62 -14.45 16.72
CA GLY A 468 13.76 -15.81 17.26
C GLY A 468 13.07 -16.07 18.61
N GLN A 469 12.26 -15.13 19.09
CA GLN A 469 11.52 -15.26 20.36
C GLN A 469 10.01 -15.07 20.17
N TYR A 470 9.57 -13.83 20.00
CA TYR A 470 8.16 -13.49 19.77
C TYR A 470 8.00 -12.09 19.15
N GLY A 471 6.81 -11.81 18.65
CA GLY A 471 6.40 -10.47 18.23
C GLY A 471 4.96 -10.20 18.64
N VAL A 472 4.69 -8.96 19.08
CA VAL A 472 3.35 -8.47 19.37
C VAL A 472 2.97 -7.42 18.34
N ARG A 473 1.72 -7.39 17.90
CA ARG A 473 1.17 -6.39 17.00
C ARG A 473 -0.27 -6.10 17.37
N THR A 474 -0.64 -4.84 17.38
CA THR A 474 -2.03 -4.40 17.45
C THR A 474 -2.35 -3.64 16.19
N GLU A 475 -3.53 -3.86 15.59
CA GLU A 475 -3.91 -3.14 14.37
C GLU A 475 -5.40 -2.90 14.34
N VAL A 476 -5.76 -1.68 14.01
CA VAL A 476 -7.14 -1.27 13.77
C VAL A 476 -7.27 -0.64 12.39
N SER A 477 -8.46 -0.79 11.78
CA SER A 477 -8.86 0.03 10.65
C SER A 477 -9.50 1.31 11.13
N VAL A 478 -9.23 2.39 10.41
CA VAL A 478 -9.70 3.75 10.73
C VAL A 478 -10.28 4.38 9.47
N TYR A 479 -11.45 5.00 9.60
CA TYR A 479 -12.00 5.94 8.63
C TYR A 479 -11.77 7.37 9.14
N LEU A 480 -11.19 8.24 8.33
CA LEU A 480 -11.00 9.64 8.71
C LEU A 480 -12.23 10.45 8.33
N ALA A 481 -13.12 10.63 9.28
CA ALA A 481 -14.25 11.54 9.12
C ALA A 481 -13.81 13.00 9.20
N PRO A 482 -14.61 13.97 8.70
CA PRO A 482 -14.32 15.41 8.89
C PRO A 482 -14.20 15.83 10.35
N THR A 483 -14.78 15.07 11.27
CA THR A 483 -14.78 15.32 12.72
C THR A 483 -13.61 14.65 13.45
N GLY A 484 -12.91 13.72 12.81
CA GLY A 484 -11.77 12.98 13.36
C GLY A 484 -11.74 11.51 12.96
N PRO A 485 -10.77 10.75 13.47
CA PRO A 485 -10.63 9.33 13.18
C PRO A 485 -11.76 8.52 13.83
N GLU A 486 -12.44 7.69 13.03
CA GLU A 486 -13.42 6.69 13.46
C GLU A 486 -12.75 5.31 13.39
N ILE A 487 -12.57 4.65 14.53
CA ILE A 487 -12.03 3.29 14.60
C ILE A 487 -13.13 2.32 14.16
N THR A 488 -12.87 1.55 13.11
CA THR A 488 -13.88 0.69 12.47
C THR A 488 -13.74 -0.80 12.82
N THR A 489 -12.59 -1.19 13.40
CA THR A 489 -12.37 -2.52 14.01
C THR A 489 -11.98 -2.33 15.46
N PRO A 490 -12.37 -3.23 16.40
CA PRO A 490 -12.10 -3.04 17.81
C PRO A 490 -10.61 -2.87 18.13
N ALA A 491 -10.29 -1.89 18.96
CA ALA A 491 -8.97 -1.74 19.55
C ALA A 491 -8.77 -2.78 20.65
N GLN A 492 -7.59 -3.37 20.71
CA GLN A 492 -7.21 -4.29 21.76
C GLN A 492 -6.32 -3.57 22.79
N ASP A 493 -6.67 -3.68 24.08
CA ASP A 493 -5.97 -3.01 25.17
C ASP A 493 -5.13 -3.95 26.02
N ASP A 494 -5.37 -5.26 25.98
CA ASP A 494 -4.54 -6.30 26.59
C ASP A 494 -4.54 -7.57 25.74
N ILE A 495 -3.56 -8.45 25.93
CA ILE A 495 -3.49 -9.77 25.28
C ILE A 495 -4.60 -10.66 25.87
N GLU A 496 -5.36 -11.35 25.01
CA GLU A 496 -6.47 -12.21 25.41
C GLU A 496 -6.00 -13.57 25.93
N PRO A 497 -6.21 -13.92 27.22
CA PRO A 497 -5.89 -15.26 27.74
C PRO A 497 -6.99 -16.26 27.37
N LEU A 498 -6.70 -17.22 26.47
CA LEU A 498 -7.70 -18.13 25.91
C LEU A 498 -8.20 -19.20 26.90
N LEU A 499 -7.44 -19.49 27.95
CA LEU A 499 -7.75 -20.55 28.91
C LEU A 499 -8.15 -19.98 30.29
N ALA A 500 -8.31 -18.67 30.43
CA ALA A 500 -8.94 -18.09 31.62
C ALA A 500 -10.34 -18.69 31.82
N ARG A 501 -10.75 -18.84 33.12
CA ARG A 501 -12.04 -19.42 33.54
C ARG A 501 -13.18 -18.43 33.28
#